data_e3dd37187476ad2f0deb621ad5bc696f
#
_entry.id   e3dd37187476ad2f0deb621ad5bc696f
#
_cell.length_a   1.000
_cell.length_b   1.000
_cell.length_c   1.000
_cell.angle_alpha   90.00
_cell.angle_beta   90.00
_cell.angle_gamma   90.00
#
_symmetry.space_group_name_H-M   'P 1'
#
loop_
_entity.id
_entity.type
_entity.pdbx_description
1 polymer ?
#
loop_
_entity_poly.entity_id
_entity_poly.type
_entity_poly.pdbx_seq_one_letter_code
_entity_poly.pdbx_strand_id
1 'polypeptide(L)'
;MSKPSALFSHRAPAGNTIDSNFQNTADQFSSYSRDEASVDAFDDGVDFLDFFGAIAPAGTGSGTGLGSGNSSDGSSPSNPGDLYLLSDQGLTPVQWSSGGGGSTSSASHATAAAPAPTLVGSPTGLQFNLIWDSSVASAPAGFQTAAENAAALYASYFSNREVINVHVGYGEVDGYSIGAGALAESMSYGYAESYSTVLAALKSDASSSSWHATADGSLPATDPTKGGQFFVSTAEAKALGQVSGTGSGIDGYVGLSSMYSFSYNQNAIGSQQYDAVGAFEHELSEVMGRMGSLGSIFGKNVYTPLDLFHYSSSGVRDLTPSPGYFSVNSGSTNLGTYNNPKNGGDAADWISTLVGDSYRSGYKGHAAVVSQVDVIEDSVLGYKMTPTAAAFTNTKTPGLA
;
A
#
# COMPACT_ATOMS: atom_id res chain seq x y z
N MET A 1 16.85 43.63 -1.79
CA MET A 1 16.63 42.74 -2.96
C MET A 1 16.06 41.48 -2.42
N SER A 2 14.74 41.34 -2.52
CA SER A 2 13.94 40.25 -1.95
C SER A 2 14.02 39.07 -2.89
N LYS A 3 14.32 37.87 -2.38
CA LYS A 3 14.20 36.61 -3.11
C LYS A 3 12.72 36.24 -3.28
N PRO A 4 12.28 35.78 -4.44
CA PRO A 4 10.93 35.32 -4.59
C PRO A 4 10.77 33.94 -3.94
N SER A 5 9.77 33.82 -3.06
CA SER A 5 9.26 32.54 -2.57
C SER A 5 8.60 31.81 -3.74
N ALA A 6 9.05 30.61 -4.04
CA ALA A 6 8.39 29.75 -5.01
C ALA A 6 7.09 29.21 -4.39
N LEU A 7 5.96 29.78 -4.79
CA LEU A 7 4.65 29.19 -4.53
C LEU A 7 4.48 27.98 -5.46
N PHE A 8 4.37 26.81 -4.90
CA PHE A 8 3.94 25.62 -5.64
C PHE A 8 2.42 25.66 -5.81
N SER A 9 1.95 26.07 -6.98
CA SER A 9 0.59 25.85 -7.37
C SER A 9 0.53 24.57 -8.22
N HIS A 10 0.10 23.46 -7.61
CA HIS A 10 -0.27 22.30 -8.39
C HIS A 10 -1.63 22.56 -9.02
N ARG A 11 -1.65 22.72 -10.32
CA ARG A 11 -2.87 22.85 -11.10
C ARG A 11 -3.27 21.47 -11.58
N ALA A 12 -4.30 20.90 -10.96
CA ALA A 12 -4.99 19.74 -11.50
C ALA A 12 -5.56 20.06 -12.91
N PRO A 13 -5.72 19.07 -13.78
CA PRO A 13 -6.42 19.28 -15.04
C PRO A 13 -7.81 19.83 -14.73
N ALA A 14 -8.28 20.74 -15.57
CA ALA A 14 -9.41 21.65 -15.39
C ALA A 14 -10.56 21.10 -14.53
N GLY A 15 -10.65 21.57 -13.29
CA GLY A 15 -11.80 21.33 -12.42
C GLY A 15 -11.50 21.16 -10.94
N ASN A 16 -10.35 20.61 -10.54
CA ASN A 16 -10.02 20.40 -9.14
C ASN A 16 -8.78 21.20 -8.74
N THR A 17 -8.93 22.18 -7.89
CA THR A 17 -7.83 22.83 -7.19
C THR A 17 -7.50 21.99 -5.97
N ILE A 18 -6.33 21.33 -6.01
CA ILE A 18 -5.73 20.78 -4.78
C ILE A 18 -5.37 21.97 -3.91
N ASP A 19 -5.92 21.98 -2.70
CA ASP A 19 -5.75 23.10 -1.77
C ASP A 19 -4.26 23.29 -1.43
N SER A 20 -3.79 24.54 -1.49
CA SER A 20 -2.39 24.92 -1.25
C SER A 20 -1.93 24.75 0.20
N ASN A 21 -2.74 24.12 1.06
CA ASN A 21 -2.45 23.87 2.47
C ASN A 21 -1.56 22.64 2.74
N PHE A 22 -1.20 21.85 1.71
CA PHE A 22 -0.27 20.71 1.91
C PHE A 22 1.10 21.12 2.48
N GLN A 23 1.53 22.35 2.26
CA GLN A 23 2.78 22.88 2.85
C GLN A 23 2.67 23.17 4.36
N ASN A 24 1.47 23.44 4.89
CA ASN A 24 1.31 23.76 6.32
C ASN A 24 1.27 22.51 7.22
N THR A 25 0.94 21.34 6.70
CA THR A 25 0.92 20.10 7.49
C THR A 25 2.31 19.51 7.68
N ALA A 26 3.20 19.61 6.69
CA ALA A 26 4.59 19.17 6.83
C ALA A 26 5.37 20.03 7.86
N ASP A 27 5.07 21.33 7.94
CA ASP A 27 5.70 22.23 8.93
C ASP A 27 5.18 22.02 10.37
N GLN A 28 4.01 21.43 10.56
CA GLN A 28 3.49 21.13 11.90
C GLN A 28 4.18 19.94 12.56
N PHE A 29 4.71 18.99 11.79
CA PHE A 29 5.47 17.85 12.34
C PHE A 29 6.85 18.25 12.89
N SER A 30 7.41 19.38 12.49
CA SER A 30 8.72 19.85 12.99
C SER A 30 8.69 20.37 14.42
N SER A 31 7.54 20.53 15.06
CA SER A 31 7.40 21.16 16.39
C SER A 31 6.99 20.24 17.52
N TYR A 32 6.77 18.93 17.28
CA TYR A 32 6.50 17.98 18.36
C TYR A 32 7.80 17.47 18.99
N SER A 33 8.33 18.25 19.94
CA SER A 33 9.30 17.77 20.92
C SER A 33 8.60 16.85 21.92
N ARG A 34 9.25 15.71 22.24
CA ARG A 34 8.85 14.80 23.30
C ARG A 34 8.51 15.55 24.58
N ASP A 35 7.25 15.51 24.99
CA ASP A 35 6.89 15.56 26.40
C ASP A 35 6.38 14.17 26.78
N GLU A 36 7.19 13.47 27.57
CA GLU A 36 6.78 12.23 28.24
C GLU A 36 5.74 12.61 29.29
N ALA A 37 4.46 12.45 28.98
CA ALA A 37 3.40 12.53 29.96
C ALA A 37 2.29 11.54 29.67
N SER A 38 2.21 10.56 30.55
CA SER A 38 1.06 9.70 30.91
C SER A 38 0.25 9.09 29.76
N VAL A 39 0.50 7.82 29.56
CA VAL A 39 -0.35 6.89 28.82
C VAL A 39 -1.66 6.71 29.57
N ASP A 40 -2.70 7.47 29.22
CA ASP A 40 -4.06 7.11 29.59
C ASP A 40 -4.57 6.11 28.55
N ALA A 41 -4.78 4.89 29.06
CA ALA A 41 -5.25 3.74 28.31
C ALA A 41 -6.71 3.93 27.91
N PHE A 42 -6.95 4.41 26.68
CA PHE A 42 -8.13 4.12 25.87
C PHE A 42 -7.66 4.09 24.41
N ASP A 43 -7.05 2.97 24.07
CA ASP A 43 -6.76 2.62 22.70
C ASP A 43 -8.02 1.99 22.09
N ASP A 44 -8.87 2.82 21.46
CA ASP A 44 -9.89 2.36 20.52
C ASP A 44 -9.25 2.21 19.12
N GLY A 45 -8.03 1.67 19.08
CA GLY A 45 -7.33 1.31 17.87
C GLY A 45 -8.08 0.19 17.15
N VAL A 46 -8.80 0.55 16.09
CA VAL A 46 -9.27 -0.42 15.12
C VAL A 46 -8.06 -0.72 14.26
N ASP A 47 -7.46 -1.90 14.42
CA ASP A 47 -6.39 -2.37 13.55
C ASP A 47 -6.94 -2.60 12.15
N PHE A 48 -6.16 -2.28 11.11
CA PHE A 48 -6.54 -2.47 9.72
C PHE A 48 -6.72 -3.96 9.35
N LEU A 49 -6.22 -4.88 10.16
CA LEU A 49 -6.34 -6.32 9.98
C LEU A 49 -6.58 -7.02 11.30
N ASP A 50 -7.80 -6.97 11.83
CA ASP A 50 -8.20 -7.84 12.94
C ASP A 50 -9.22 -8.88 12.47
N PHE A 51 -8.84 -9.78 11.55
CA PHE A 51 -9.67 -10.93 11.20
C PHE A 51 -8.87 -12.18 10.78
N PHE A 52 -8.01 -12.70 11.65
CA PHE A 52 -7.66 -14.11 11.66
C PHE A 52 -8.55 -14.86 12.66
N GLY A 53 -9.83 -14.98 12.35
CA GLY A 53 -10.76 -15.68 13.23
C GLY A 53 -12.07 -16.06 12.55
N ALA A 54 -12.10 -17.27 11.98
CA ALA A 54 -13.26 -18.13 11.81
C ALA A 54 -14.54 -17.51 11.22
N ILE A 55 -14.73 -17.64 9.91
CA ILE A 55 -16.06 -17.81 9.36
C ILE A 55 -16.26 -19.30 9.06
N ALA A 56 -17.00 -19.97 9.94
CA ALA A 56 -17.57 -21.26 9.63
C ALA A 56 -18.72 -21.07 8.63
N PRO A 57 -18.83 -21.87 7.54
CA PRO A 57 -19.92 -21.75 6.60
C PRO A 57 -21.21 -22.25 7.24
N ALA A 58 -22.20 -21.38 7.38
CA ALA A 58 -23.57 -21.78 7.67
C ALA A 58 -24.31 -22.04 6.34
N GLY A 59 -24.79 -23.26 6.14
CA GLY A 59 -25.84 -23.50 5.16
C GLY A 59 -25.61 -24.73 4.28
N THR A 60 -26.15 -25.85 4.70
CA THR A 60 -26.35 -27.09 3.93
C THR A 60 -27.24 -26.90 2.70
N GLY A 61 -26.69 -27.12 1.52
CA GLY A 61 -27.44 -27.33 0.29
C GLY A 61 -26.76 -28.42 -0.54
N SER A 62 -27.38 -29.56 -0.64
CA SER A 62 -26.90 -30.74 -1.37
C SER A 62 -26.89 -30.49 -2.88
N GLY A 63 -25.76 -30.76 -3.53
CA GLY A 63 -25.65 -30.81 -5.01
C GLY A 63 -24.35 -31.48 -5.42
N THR A 64 -24.50 -32.67 -5.91
CA THR A 64 -23.60 -33.64 -6.53
C THR A 64 -22.32 -33.14 -7.19
N GLY A 65 -21.25 -33.68 -6.70
CA GLY A 65 -19.91 -33.96 -7.15
C GLY A 65 -19.34 -33.50 -8.49
N LEU A 66 -18.18 -32.85 -8.37
CA LEU A 66 -17.02 -33.05 -9.25
C LEU A 66 -15.75 -32.80 -8.42
N GLY A 67 -14.76 -33.65 -8.69
CA GLY A 67 -13.60 -33.95 -7.87
C GLY A 67 -12.87 -32.84 -7.14
N SER A 68 -12.73 -33.06 -5.89
CA SER A 68 -11.91 -32.31 -4.93
C SER A 68 -10.43 -32.55 -5.19
N GLY A 69 -9.73 -31.46 -5.43
CA GLY A 69 -8.31 -31.35 -5.12
C GLY A 69 -8.15 -30.20 -4.11
N ASN A 70 -8.58 -30.46 -2.86
CA ASN A 70 -8.40 -29.51 -1.78
C ASN A 70 -7.07 -29.82 -1.10
N SER A 71 -6.05 -29.04 -1.32
CA SER A 71 -4.89 -28.97 -0.44
C SER A 71 -4.78 -27.55 0.11
N SER A 72 -5.49 -27.30 1.19
CA SER A 72 -5.27 -26.19 2.10
C SER A 72 -4.06 -26.49 3.01
N ASP A 73 -2.91 -26.68 2.40
CA ASP A 73 -1.63 -26.55 3.06
C ASP A 73 -0.98 -25.31 2.46
N GLY A 74 -0.56 -24.36 3.29
CA GLY A 74 0.07 -23.12 2.86
C GLY A 74 1.30 -23.39 1.99
N SER A 75 1.07 -23.82 0.74
CA SER A 75 2.11 -24.14 -0.22
C SER A 75 2.67 -22.84 -0.76
N SER A 76 3.99 -22.71 -0.71
CA SER A 76 4.72 -21.65 -1.41
C SER A 76 4.33 -21.62 -2.90
N PRO A 77 4.33 -20.45 -3.55
CA PRO A 77 4.12 -20.34 -4.99
C PRO A 77 4.99 -21.34 -5.75
N SER A 78 4.40 -22.06 -6.68
CA SER A 78 5.05 -23.25 -7.25
C SER A 78 6.03 -22.96 -8.39
N ASN A 79 5.84 -21.82 -9.11
CA ASN A 79 6.72 -21.47 -10.22
C ASN A 79 7.02 -19.95 -10.26
N PRO A 80 8.29 -19.56 -10.43
CA PRO A 80 8.64 -18.15 -10.68
C PRO A 80 7.99 -17.62 -11.97
N GLY A 81 7.38 -16.44 -11.89
CA GLY A 81 6.70 -15.80 -13.00
C GLY A 81 5.21 -16.12 -13.12
N ASP A 82 4.67 -17.05 -12.31
CA ASP A 82 3.22 -17.25 -12.22
C ASP A 82 2.55 -16.02 -11.57
N LEU A 83 1.34 -15.68 -12.04
CA LEU A 83 0.54 -14.59 -11.50
C LEU A 83 -0.29 -15.06 -10.31
N TYR A 84 -0.31 -14.28 -9.25
CA TYR A 84 -1.07 -14.51 -8.02
C TYR A 84 -1.92 -13.30 -7.69
N LEU A 85 -3.03 -13.52 -7.00
CA LEU A 85 -3.78 -12.50 -6.29
C LEU A 85 -3.45 -12.63 -4.81
N LEU A 86 -2.98 -11.55 -4.20
CA LEU A 86 -2.80 -11.42 -2.76
C LEU A 86 -4.03 -10.74 -2.17
N SER A 87 -4.59 -11.33 -1.14
CA SER A 87 -5.69 -10.81 -0.35
C SER A 87 -5.44 -11.15 1.13
N ASP A 88 -6.34 -10.75 2.00
CA ASP A 88 -6.40 -11.17 3.41
C ASP A 88 -6.39 -12.70 3.61
N GLN A 89 -6.82 -13.46 2.58
CA GLN A 89 -6.77 -14.93 2.56
C GLN A 89 -5.41 -15.48 2.12
N GLY A 90 -4.41 -14.63 1.86
CA GLY A 90 -3.10 -14.97 1.34
C GLY A 90 -3.04 -15.08 -0.18
N LEU A 91 -2.00 -15.76 -0.68
CA LEU A 91 -1.75 -15.86 -2.12
C LEU A 91 -2.62 -16.93 -2.80
N THR A 92 -3.36 -16.51 -3.82
CA THR A 92 -4.18 -17.39 -4.68
C THR A 92 -3.65 -17.39 -6.11
N PRO A 93 -3.28 -18.56 -6.70
CA PRO A 93 -2.83 -18.63 -8.08
C PRO A 93 -3.92 -18.18 -9.06
N VAL A 94 -3.60 -17.29 -9.99
CA VAL A 94 -4.51 -16.88 -11.06
C VAL A 94 -4.44 -17.90 -12.19
N GLN A 95 -5.53 -18.65 -12.39
CA GLN A 95 -5.65 -19.63 -13.46
C GLN A 95 -6.12 -18.93 -14.74
N TRP A 96 -5.26 -18.85 -15.74
CA TRP A 96 -5.66 -18.45 -17.09
C TRP A 96 -6.37 -19.63 -17.76
N SER A 97 -7.69 -19.65 -17.75
CA SER A 97 -8.42 -20.57 -18.63
C SER A 97 -8.30 -20.07 -20.07
N SER A 98 -7.51 -20.72 -20.87
CA SER A 98 -7.50 -20.52 -22.32
C SER A 98 -8.83 -21.02 -22.92
N GLY A 99 -9.81 -20.15 -23.02
CA GLY A 99 -11.05 -20.40 -23.73
C GLY A 99 -12.32 -20.29 -22.88
N GLY A 100 -13.09 -19.27 -23.18
CA GLY A 100 -14.50 -19.14 -22.81
C GLY A 100 -14.74 -18.23 -21.62
N GLY A 101 -15.39 -17.08 -21.87
CA GLY A 101 -15.79 -16.12 -20.84
C GLY A 101 -16.51 -16.81 -19.68
N GLY A 102 -15.83 -16.87 -18.55
CA GLY A 102 -16.44 -17.21 -17.29
C GLY A 102 -17.28 -16.02 -16.84
N SER A 103 -18.58 -16.09 -17.03
CA SER A 103 -19.52 -15.26 -16.29
C SER A 103 -19.33 -15.61 -14.82
N THR A 104 -18.65 -14.77 -14.06
CA THR A 104 -18.87 -14.69 -12.64
C THR A 104 -20.34 -14.37 -12.46
N SER A 105 -21.08 -15.23 -11.79
CA SER A 105 -22.49 -15.03 -11.47
C SER A 105 -22.60 -13.86 -10.48
N SER A 106 -22.62 -12.65 -11.02
CA SER A 106 -23.03 -11.47 -10.29
C SER A 106 -24.48 -11.67 -9.85
N ALA A 107 -24.71 -11.75 -8.55
CA ALA A 107 -26.06 -11.63 -8.03
C ALA A 107 -26.64 -10.32 -8.56
N SER A 108 -27.71 -10.44 -9.37
CA SER A 108 -28.39 -9.29 -9.98
C SER A 108 -29.13 -8.50 -8.91
N HIS A 109 -28.46 -7.59 -8.27
CA HIS A 109 -29.09 -6.40 -7.70
C HIS A 109 -29.17 -5.38 -8.84
N ALA A 110 -30.29 -4.70 -8.97
CA ALA A 110 -30.42 -3.56 -9.88
C ALA A 110 -29.53 -2.43 -9.37
N THR A 111 -28.26 -2.47 -9.72
CA THR A 111 -27.22 -1.54 -9.27
C THR A 111 -27.21 -0.34 -10.20
N ALA A 112 -27.09 0.84 -9.63
CA ALA A 112 -26.71 2.04 -10.38
C ALA A 112 -25.46 1.72 -11.22
N ALA A 113 -25.36 2.29 -12.41
CA ALA A 113 -24.17 2.09 -13.23
C ALA A 113 -22.95 2.64 -12.50
N ALA A 114 -21.83 1.90 -12.56
CA ALA A 114 -20.56 2.38 -12.03
C ALA A 114 -20.18 3.72 -12.67
N PRO A 115 -19.57 4.65 -11.91
CA PRO A 115 -19.03 5.88 -12.48
C PRO A 115 -17.98 5.59 -13.57
N ALA A 116 -17.74 6.55 -14.46
CA ALA A 116 -16.67 6.41 -15.44
C ALA A 116 -15.29 6.43 -14.75
N PRO A 117 -14.32 5.63 -15.21
CA PRO A 117 -12.96 5.63 -14.64
C PRO A 117 -12.32 7.01 -14.66
N THR A 118 -11.49 7.31 -13.67
CA THR A 118 -10.72 8.55 -13.57
C THR A 118 -9.24 8.26 -13.70
N LEU A 119 -8.58 8.92 -14.67
CA LEU A 119 -7.13 8.85 -14.82
C LEU A 119 -6.49 10.04 -14.09
N VAL A 120 -5.66 9.75 -13.08
CA VAL A 120 -4.99 10.73 -12.24
C VAL A 120 -3.48 10.68 -12.51
N GLY A 121 -2.81 11.83 -12.57
CA GLY A 121 -1.36 11.94 -12.79
C GLY A 121 -0.99 12.45 -14.17
N SER A 122 0.31 12.44 -14.47
CA SER A 122 0.85 12.97 -15.73
C SER A 122 1.15 11.84 -16.72
N PRO A 123 0.83 11.99 -18.02
CA PRO A 123 1.17 11.00 -19.03
C PRO A 123 2.68 10.79 -19.23
N THR A 124 3.51 11.63 -18.63
CA THR A 124 4.98 11.50 -18.64
C THR A 124 5.54 11.00 -17.31
N GLY A 125 4.71 10.69 -16.34
CA GLY A 125 5.04 10.21 -15.01
C GLY A 125 4.13 9.10 -14.56
N LEU A 126 4.02 8.92 -13.24
CA LEU A 126 3.12 7.97 -12.63
C LEU A 126 1.67 8.40 -12.83
N GLN A 127 0.82 7.45 -13.21
CA GLN A 127 -0.62 7.64 -13.32
C GLN A 127 -1.36 6.51 -12.59
N PHE A 128 -2.50 6.85 -12.02
CA PHE A 128 -3.47 5.89 -11.50
C PHE A 128 -4.72 5.94 -12.38
N ASN A 129 -5.16 4.81 -12.86
CA ASN A 129 -6.46 4.64 -13.51
C ASN A 129 -7.41 4.05 -12.46
N LEU A 130 -8.19 4.92 -11.81
CA LEU A 130 -9.17 4.54 -10.80
C LEU A 130 -10.44 4.07 -11.49
N ILE A 131 -10.72 2.79 -11.39
CA ILE A 131 -11.87 2.11 -12.00
C ILE A 131 -12.90 1.92 -10.89
N TRP A 132 -13.98 2.69 -10.95
CA TRP A 132 -14.98 2.69 -9.90
C TRP A 132 -15.89 1.47 -9.99
N ASP A 133 -16.04 0.74 -8.91
CA ASP A 133 -17.00 -0.34 -8.82
C ASP A 133 -18.45 0.20 -8.68
N SER A 134 -19.43 -0.64 -8.95
CA SER A 134 -20.83 -0.22 -8.88
C SER A 134 -21.27 0.20 -7.47
N SER A 135 -20.62 -0.31 -6.43
CA SER A 135 -20.78 0.05 -5.02
C SER A 135 -20.55 1.55 -4.76
N VAL A 136 -19.67 2.19 -5.54
CA VAL A 136 -19.33 3.62 -5.43
C VAL A 136 -20.50 4.53 -5.75
N ALA A 137 -21.50 4.05 -6.48
CA ALA A 137 -22.74 4.80 -6.70
C ALA A 137 -23.50 5.11 -5.39
N SER A 138 -23.26 4.35 -4.33
CA SER A 138 -23.83 4.56 -2.99
C SER A 138 -22.89 5.27 -2.02
N ALA A 139 -21.65 5.54 -2.42
CA ALA A 139 -20.67 6.19 -1.56
C ALA A 139 -21.06 7.64 -1.21
N PRO A 140 -20.64 8.14 -0.04
CA PRO A 140 -20.83 9.52 0.34
C PRO A 140 -20.19 10.52 -0.63
N ALA A 141 -20.72 11.72 -0.68
CA ALA A 141 -20.10 12.80 -1.42
C ALA A 141 -18.66 13.05 -0.95
N GLY A 142 -17.72 13.18 -1.90
CA GLY A 142 -16.30 13.35 -1.62
C GLY A 142 -15.47 12.05 -1.66
N PHE A 143 -16.10 10.87 -1.66
CA PHE A 143 -15.41 9.58 -1.73
C PHE A 143 -14.44 9.50 -2.92
N GLN A 144 -14.93 9.73 -4.15
CA GLN A 144 -14.09 9.68 -5.34
C GLN A 144 -12.97 10.74 -5.28
N THR A 145 -13.29 11.95 -4.83
CA THR A 145 -12.29 13.02 -4.68
C THR A 145 -11.21 12.65 -3.67
N ALA A 146 -11.55 11.94 -2.57
CA ALA A 146 -10.53 11.49 -1.61
C ALA A 146 -9.57 10.47 -2.24
N ALA A 147 -10.07 9.50 -2.97
CA ALA A 147 -9.23 8.54 -3.70
C ALA A 147 -8.38 9.22 -4.80
N GLU A 148 -8.98 10.17 -5.54
CA GLU A 148 -8.26 10.96 -6.54
C GLU A 148 -7.15 11.81 -5.93
N ASN A 149 -7.36 12.38 -4.73
CA ASN A 149 -6.35 13.16 -4.02
C ASN A 149 -5.18 12.28 -3.57
N ALA A 150 -5.45 11.10 -3.00
CA ALA A 150 -4.42 10.14 -2.62
C ALA A 150 -3.58 9.70 -3.84
N ALA A 151 -4.24 9.32 -4.93
CA ALA A 151 -3.57 8.97 -6.18
C ALA A 151 -2.73 10.13 -6.76
N ALA A 152 -3.25 11.37 -6.69
CA ALA A 152 -2.55 12.56 -7.16
C ALA A 152 -1.29 12.86 -6.34
N LEU A 153 -1.32 12.56 -5.04
CA LEU A 153 -0.15 12.71 -4.17
C LEU A 153 1.00 11.82 -4.63
N TYR A 154 0.77 10.51 -4.81
CA TYR A 154 1.78 9.59 -5.32
C TYR A 154 2.25 9.96 -6.73
N ALA A 155 1.31 10.30 -7.62
CA ALA A 155 1.65 10.79 -8.97
C ALA A 155 2.51 12.06 -8.95
N SER A 156 2.46 12.86 -7.88
CA SER A 156 3.33 14.03 -7.70
C SER A 156 4.73 13.68 -7.20
N TYR A 157 4.84 12.60 -6.43
CA TYR A 157 6.10 12.15 -5.84
C TYR A 157 6.95 11.30 -6.78
N PHE A 158 6.31 10.54 -7.69
CA PHE A 158 7.03 9.58 -8.53
C PHE A 158 6.92 9.86 -10.02
N SER A 159 8.01 9.58 -10.75
CA SER A 159 8.16 9.93 -12.17
C SER A 159 8.21 8.71 -13.09
N ASN A 160 7.92 7.52 -12.59
CA ASN A 160 7.81 6.31 -13.39
C ASN A 160 6.75 6.52 -14.49
N ARG A 161 7.09 6.17 -15.76
CA ARG A 161 6.11 6.23 -16.84
C ARG A 161 5.26 4.97 -16.87
N GLU A 162 4.32 4.91 -15.94
CA GLU A 162 3.45 3.77 -15.78
C GLU A 162 2.03 4.17 -15.41
N VAL A 163 1.10 3.26 -15.63
CA VAL A 163 -0.31 3.37 -15.25
C VAL A 163 -0.61 2.23 -14.29
N ILE A 164 -0.96 2.56 -13.06
CA ILE A 164 -1.46 1.60 -12.07
C ILE A 164 -2.98 1.55 -12.20
N ASN A 165 -3.51 0.39 -12.58
CA ASN A 165 -4.95 0.18 -12.79
C ASN A 165 -5.56 -0.40 -11.51
N VAL A 166 -6.38 0.37 -10.82
CA VAL A 166 -6.95 0.01 -9.52
C VAL A 166 -8.47 0.05 -9.58
N HIS A 167 -9.13 -1.05 -9.21
CA HIS A 167 -10.55 -1.03 -8.90
C HIS A 167 -10.78 -0.44 -7.53
N VAL A 168 -11.80 0.40 -7.40
CA VAL A 168 -12.11 1.10 -6.15
C VAL A 168 -13.56 0.85 -5.76
N GLY A 169 -13.75 0.22 -4.58
CA GLY A 169 -15.04 -0.15 -4.01
C GLY A 169 -15.43 0.67 -2.77
N TYR A 170 -16.72 0.68 -2.45
CA TYR A 170 -17.26 1.26 -1.22
C TYR A 170 -18.02 0.22 -0.41
N GLY A 171 -17.53 -0.09 0.79
CA GLY A 171 -18.01 -1.17 1.64
C GLY A 171 -17.59 -2.56 1.20
N GLU A 172 -16.74 -2.64 0.16
CA GLU A 172 -16.25 -3.88 -0.42
C GLU A 172 -14.90 -3.67 -1.12
N VAL A 173 -14.19 -4.77 -1.35
CA VAL A 173 -12.99 -4.89 -2.17
C VAL A 173 -13.15 -6.11 -3.06
N ASP A 174 -13.04 -5.97 -4.39
CA ASP A 174 -13.29 -7.04 -5.40
C ASP A 174 -14.61 -7.81 -5.16
N GLY A 175 -15.68 -7.13 -4.73
CA GLY A 175 -16.97 -7.75 -4.42
C GLY A 175 -17.05 -8.44 -3.05
N TYR A 176 -15.99 -8.50 -2.28
CA TYR A 176 -15.98 -8.99 -0.90
C TYR A 176 -16.26 -7.86 0.07
N SER A 177 -17.20 -8.08 1.00
CA SER A 177 -17.53 -7.06 2.01
C SER A 177 -16.37 -6.86 2.97
N ILE A 178 -15.97 -5.60 3.18
CA ILE A 178 -14.97 -5.24 4.19
C ILE A 178 -15.50 -5.53 5.59
N GLY A 179 -14.72 -6.25 6.37
CA GLY A 179 -15.08 -6.72 7.70
C GLY A 179 -15.19 -5.60 8.74
N ALA A 180 -15.76 -5.93 9.92
CA ALA A 180 -15.97 -4.97 11.00
C ALA A 180 -14.66 -4.51 11.68
N GLY A 181 -13.53 -5.13 11.40
CA GLY A 181 -12.21 -4.79 11.94
C GLY A 181 -11.40 -3.85 11.05
N ALA A 182 -11.76 -3.69 9.76
CA ALA A 182 -10.97 -2.96 8.79
C ALA A 182 -11.62 -1.63 8.39
N LEU A 183 -10.82 -0.57 8.33
CA LEU A 183 -11.23 0.75 7.81
C LEU A 183 -11.23 0.77 6.29
N ALA A 184 -10.26 0.12 5.71
CA ALA A 184 -10.07 -0.08 4.29
C ALA A 184 -9.37 -1.43 4.08
N GLU A 185 -9.35 -1.91 2.86
CA GLU A 185 -8.64 -3.13 2.47
C GLU A 185 -8.10 -2.98 1.06
N SER A 186 -6.97 -3.61 0.79
CA SER A 186 -6.40 -3.74 -0.55
C SER A 186 -6.22 -5.19 -0.96
N MET A 187 -6.21 -5.43 -2.26
CA MET A 187 -5.83 -6.70 -2.86
C MET A 187 -4.92 -6.41 -4.06
N SER A 188 -3.86 -7.18 -4.23
CA SER A 188 -2.87 -6.93 -5.27
C SER A 188 -2.62 -8.15 -6.15
N TYR A 189 -2.59 -7.95 -7.46
CA TYR A 189 -1.98 -8.93 -8.36
C TYR A 189 -0.46 -8.83 -8.27
N GLY A 190 0.22 -9.96 -8.40
CA GLY A 190 1.68 -9.99 -8.40
C GLY A 190 2.26 -11.28 -8.92
N TYR A 191 3.56 -11.28 -9.09
CA TYR A 191 4.34 -12.41 -9.57
C TYR A 191 5.10 -13.07 -8.42
N ALA A 192 5.24 -14.39 -8.48
CA ALA A 192 6.18 -15.09 -7.63
C ALA A 192 7.56 -15.08 -8.28
N GLU A 193 8.57 -14.54 -7.60
CA GLU A 193 9.89 -14.39 -8.16
C GLU A 193 10.99 -14.96 -7.27
N SER A 194 12.13 -15.31 -7.87
CA SER A 194 13.32 -15.69 -7.13
C SER A 194 14.03 -14.46 -6.58
N TYR A 195 14.81 -14.64 -5.50
CA TYR A 195 15.67 -13.56 -4.98
C TYR A 195 16.59 -12.97 -6.05
N SER A 196 17.17 -13.81 -6.92
CA SER A 196 18.07 -13.32 -7.97
C SER A 196 17.37 -12.41 -8.97
N THR A 197 16.11 -12.67 -9.28
CA THR A 197 15.27 -11.82 -10.16
C THR A 197 14.98 -10.49 -9.48
N VAL A 198 14.52 -10.52 -8.24
CA VAL A 198 14.23 -9.32 -7.43
C VAL A 198 15.50 -8.47 -7.24
N LEU A 199 16.63 -9.10 -6.86
CA LEU A 199 17.89 -8.40 -6.69
C LEU A 199 18.37 -7.71 -7.98
N ALA A 200 18.22 -8.39 -9.13
CA ALA A 200 18.58 -7.83 -10.42
C ALA A 200 17.66 -6.65 -10.78
N ALA A 201 16.37 -6.75 -10.53
CA ALA A 201 15.38 -5.70 -10.80
C ALA A 201 15.64 -4.47 -9.94
N LEU A 202 15.75 -4.62 -8.62
CA LEU A 202 16.06 -3.53 -7.69
C LEU A 202 17.35 -2.81 -8.08
N LYS A 203 18.43 -3.54 -8.40
CA LYS A 203 19.73 -2.96 -8.79
C LYS A 203 19.78 -2.38 -10.19
N SER A 204 18.92 -2.79 -11.10
CA SER A 204 18.87 -2.25 -12.46
C SER A 204 18.18 -0.89 -12.54
N ASP A 205 17.34 -0.60 -11.57
CA ASP A 205 16.70 0.70 -11.44
C ASP A 205 17.73 1.71 -10.90
N ALA A 206 18.58 2.22 -11.80
CA ALA A 206 19.55 3.26 -11.50
C ALA A 206 18.80 4.54 -11.08
N SER A 207 18.32 4.51 -9.85
CA SER A 207 17.48 5.54 -9.27
C SER A 207 18.19 6.88 -9.18
N SER A 208 17.42 7.92 -9.31
CA SER A 208 17.84 9.31 -9.14
C SER A 208 18.06 9.70 -7.67
N SER A 209 17.83 8.83 -6.69
CA SER A 209 17.93 9.18 -5.28
C SER A 209 19.11 8.50 -4.56
N SER A 210 19.73 9.23 -3.63
CA SER A 210 20.79 8.68 -2.77
C SER A 210 20.26 7.59 -1.83
N TRP A 211 18.97 7.63 -1.50
CA TRP A 211 18.31 6.64 -0.65
C TRP A 211 18.29 5.27 -1.33
N HIS A 212 17.86 5.23 -2.60
CA HIS A 212 17.82 3.99 -3.36
C HIS A 212 19.24 3.41 -3.56
N ALA A 213 20.22 4.24 -3.95
CA ALA A 213 21.60 3.80 -4.11
C ALA A 213 22.17 3.20 -2.80
N THR A 214 21.79 3.76 -1.65
CA THR A 214 22.19 3.22 -0.33
C THR A 214 21.49 1.89 -0.06
N ALA A 215 20.20 1.80 -0.38
CA ALA A 215 19.40 0.58 -0.24
C ALA A 215 19.98 -0.56 -1.07
N ASP A 216 20.29 -0.32 -2.35
CA ASP A 216 20.93 -1.28 -3.26
C ASP A 216 22.26 -1.80 -2.73
N GLY A 217 23.05 -0.91 -2.14
CA GLY A 217 24.30 -1.24 -1.50
C GLY A 217 24.16 -2.13 -0.26
N SER A 218 22.98 -2.13 0.37
CA SER A 218 22.68 -2.94 1.56
C SER A 218 22.18 -4.35 1.23
N LEU A 219 21.75 -4.60 -0.03
CA LEU A 219 21.18 -5.88 -0.44
C LEU A 219 22.24 -7.00 -0.43
N PRO A 220 21.92 -8.18 0.12
CA PRO A 220 22.85 -9.31 0.16
C PRO A 220 23.21 -9.79 -1.26
N ALA A 221 24.46 -10.20 -1.46
CA ALA A 221 24.87 -10.81 -2.73
C ALA A 221 24.31 -12.23 -2.92
N THR A 222 23.96 -12.90 -1.82
CA THR A 222 23.38 -14.25 -1.81
C THR A 222 21.98 -14.20 -1.23
N ASP A 223 21.13 -15.10 -1.69
CA ASP A 223 19.75 -15.21 -1.22
C ASP A 223 19.66 -15.36 0.31
N PRO A 224 19.12 -14.38 1.03
CA PRO A 224 19.00 -14.43 2.48
C PRO A 224 17.84 -15.32 2.94
N THR A 225 16.93 -15.71 2.05
CA THR A 225 15.73 -16.51 2.36
C THR A 225 15.97 -18.02 2.27
N LYS A 226 17.12 -18.44 1.69
CA LYS A 226 17.48 -19.84 1.44
C LYS A 226 16.49 -20.56 0.50
N GLY A 227 16.05 -19.88 -0.54
CA GLY A 227 15.15 -20.42 -1.56
C GLY A 227 13.69 -20.08 -1.36
N GLY A 228 13.37 -19.04 -0.59
CA GLY A 228 12.04 -18.45 -0.54
C GLY A 228 11.68 -17.74 -1.83
N GLN A 229 10.39 -17.54 -2.05
CA GLN A 229 9.86 -16.79 -3.18
C GLN A 229 9.42 -15.41 -2.75
N PHE A 230 9.57 -14.45 -3.67
CA PHE A 230 9.15 -13.09 -3.46
C PHE A 230 7.85 -12.83 -4.22
N PHE A 231 6.85 -12.32 -3.54
CA PHE A 231 5.69 -11.73 -4.16
C PHE A 231 6.04 -10.29 -4.53
N VAL A 232 6.03 -9.99 -5.83
CA VAL A 232 6.25 -8.66 -6.40
C VAL A 232 4.94 -8.22 -7.01
N SER A 233 4.33 -7.13 -6.51
CA SER A 233 3.06 -6.66 -7.07
C SER A 233 3.22 -6.29 -8.55
N THR A 234 2.13 -6.37 -9.34
CA THR A 234 2.22 -6.00 -10.76
C THR A 234 2.54 -4.51 -10.93
N ALA A 235 2.09 -3.66 -10.00
CA ALA A 235 2.47 -2.25 -9.97
C ALA A 235 3.96 -2.08 -9.69
N GLU A 236 4.51 -2.76 -8.69
CA GLU A 236 5.95 -2.76 -8.39
C GLU A 236 6.77 -3.33 -9.56
N ALA A 237 6.31 -4.40 -10.20
CA ALA A 237 6.96 -4.98 -11.38
C ALA A 237 7.00 -4.00 -12.57
N LYS A 238 5.99 -3.13 -12.72
CA LYS A 238 6.00 -2.01 -13.67
C LYS A 238 7.04 -0.96 -13.28
N ALA A 239 7.08 -0.57 -12.00
CA ALA A 239 8.03 0.40 -11.47
C ALA A 239 9.48 -0.05 -11.67
N LEU A 240 9.75 -1.35 -11.45
CA LEU A 240 11.04 -2.00 -11.66
C LEU A 240 11.37 -2.27 -13.12
N GLY A 241 10.43 -2.02 -14.06
CA GLY A 241 10.63 -2.25 -15.49
C GLY A 241 10.65 -3.72 -15.91
N GLN A 242 10.17 -4.62 -15.07
CA GLN A 242 10.07 -6.06 -15.36
C GLN A 242 8.94 -6.37 -16.36
N VAL A 243 7.89 -5.54 -16.32
CA VAL A 243 6.76 -5.60 -17.24
C VAL A 243 6.46 -4.22 -17.82
N SER A 244 5.59 -4.18 -18.84
CA SER A 244 5.22 -2.90 -19.48
C SER A 244 4.50 -1.97 -18.49
N GLY A 245 5.04 -0.79 -18.25
CA GLY A 245 4.44 0.23 -17.42
C GLY A 245 3.05 0.71 -17.85
N THR A 246 2.68 0.53 -19.13
CA THR A 246 1.37 0.92 -19.68
C THR A 246 0.46 -0.25 -19.99
N GLY A 247 0.72 -1.42 -19.38
CA GLY A 247 -0.15 -2.59 -19.48
C GLY A 247 -1.57 -2.27 -18.96
N SER A 248 -2.59 -2.83 -19.62
CA SER A 248 -4.01 -2.60 -19.28
C SER A 248 -4.57 -3.59 -18.26
N GLY A 249 -3.77 -4.52 -17.75
CA GLY A 249 -4.18 -5.44 -16.68
C GLY A 249 -4.46 -4.68 -15.38
N ILE A 250 -5.36 -5.21 -14.58
CA ILE A 250 -5.62 -4.70 -13.23
C ILE A 250 -4.42 -5.00 -12.35
N ASP A 251 -3.98 -4.03 -11.58
CA ASP A 251 -2.87 -4.17 -10.64
C ASP A 251 -3.37 -4.50 -9.23
N GLY A 252 -4.53 -4.00 -8.87
CA GLY A 252 -5.12 -4.28 -7.57
C GLY A 252 -6.51 -3.71 -7.39
N TYR A 253 -7.00 -3.87 -6.19
CA TYR A 253 -8.30 -3.41 -5.71
C TYR A 253 -8.08 -2.65 -4.41
N VAL A 254 -8.88 -1.61 -4.19
CA VAL A 254 -8.90 -0.85 -2.94
C VAL A 254 -10.34 -0.63 -2.53
N GLY A 255 -10.66 -0.91 -1.28
CA GLY A 255 -11.99 -0.70 -0.72
C GLY A 255 -11.95 0.17 0.53
N LEU A 256 -12.92 1.08 0.69
CA LEU A 256 -13.13 1.84 1.91
C LEU A 256 -14.40 1.33 2.61
N SER A 257 -14.30 1.01 3.88
CA SER A 257 -15.42 0.47 4.66
C SER A 257 -16.60 1.44 4.72
N SER A 258 -17.82 0.93 4.55
CA SER A 258 -19.06 1.68 4.76
C SER A 258 -19.52 1.69 6.22
N MET A 259 -18.81 0.99 7.11
CA MET A 259 -19.19 0.82 8.52
C MET A 259 -18.66 1.92 9.43
N TYR A 260 -17.70 2.70 8.97
CA TYR A 260 -17.05 3.74 9.77
C TYR A 260 -17.40 5.14 9.28
N SER A 261 -17.28 6.11 10.17
CA SER A 261 -17.46 7.52 9.83
C SER A 261 -16.16 8.11 9.33
N PHE A 262 -16.14 8.52 8.07
CA PHE A 262 -14.98 9.19 7.46
C PHE A 262 -15.23 10.67 7.23
N SER A 263 -14.17 11.45 7.29
CA SER A 263 -14.08 12.75 6.64
C SER A 263 -13.40 12.58 5.28
N TYR A 264 -14.00 13.13 4.25
CA TYR A 264 -13.43 13.21 2.89
C TYR A 264 -12.72 14.55 2.66
N ASN A 265 -12.49 15.32 3.72
CA ASN A 265 -11.78 16.59 3.72
C ASN A 265 -10.81 16.63 4.90
N GLN A 266 -9.52 16.50 4.61
CA GLN A 266 -8.45 16.48 5.61
C GLN A 266 -8.38 17.75 6.47
N ASN A 267 -8.91 18.89 5.96
CA ASN A 267 -8.94 20.14 6.72
C ASN A 267 -10.13 20.22 7.72
N ALA A 268 -11.00 19.20 7.76
CA ALA A 268 -12.23 19.22 8.56
C ALA A 268 -12.58 17.83 9.11
N ILE A 269 -11.64 17.17 9.76
CA ILE A 269 -11.85 15.85 10.35
C ILE A 269 -12.46 16.01 11.75
N GLY A 270 -13.66 15.50 11.93
CA GLY A 270 -14.31 15.47 13.24
C GLY A 270 -13.65 14.46 14.19
N SER A 271 -13.69 14.70 15.50
CA SER A 271 -13.02 13.89 16.51
C SER A 271 -13.42 12.41 16.55
N GLN A 272 -14.52 12.03 15.87
CA GLN A 272 -15.00 10.65 15.76
C GLN A 272 -14.90 10.13 14.30
N GLN A 273 -14.26 10.86 13.42
CA GLN A 273 -14.10 10.50 12.02
C GLN A 273 -12.67 10.06 11.75
N TYR A 274 -12.54 9.14 10.80
CA TYR A 274 -11.27 8.78 10.19
C TYR A 274 -11.00 9.62 8.94
N ASP A 275 -9.77 9.71 8.52
CA ASP A 275 -9.36 10.37 7.28
C ASP A 275 -9.51 9.42 6.09
N ALA A 276 -10.41 9.73 5.17
CA ALA A 276 -10.60 8.92 3.97
C ALA A 276 -9.41 9.05 2.98
N VAL A 277 -8.79 10.22 2.89
CA VAL A 277 -7.63 10.42 2.00
C VAL A 277 -6.46 9.60 2.50
N GLY A 278 -6.14 9.69 3.80
CA GLY A 278 -5.07 8.90 4.40
C GLY A 278 -5.31 7.38 4.32
N ALA A 279 -6.57 6.94 4.44
CA ALA A 279 -6.91 5.53 4.21
C ALA A 279 -6.65 5.10 2.76
N PHE A 280 -7.01 5.93 1.77
CA PHE A 280 -6.67 5.64 0.37
C PHE A 280 -5.16 5.72 0.09
N GLU A 281 -4.43 6.62 0.73
CA GLU A 281 -2.96 6.66 0.64
C GLU A 281 -2.36 5.35 1.13
N HIS A 282 -2.84 4.82 2.26
CA HIS A 282 -2.44 3.54 2.82
C HIS A 282 -2.63 2.41 1.81
N GLU A 283 -3.86 2.17 1.38
CA GLU A 283 -4.21 1.04 0.51
C GLU A 283 -3.58 1.13 -0.90
N LEU A 284 -3.46 2.33 -1.45
CA LEU A 284 -2.79 2.51 -2.73
C LEU A 284 -1.30 2.19 -2.65
N SER A 285 -0.64 2.48 -1.52
CA SER A 285 0.77 2.12 -1.31
C SER A 285 0.97 0.61 -1.25
N GLU A 286 0.01 -0.13 -0.71
CA GLU A 286 0.07 -1.59 -0.70
C GLU A 286 -0.07 -2.17 -2.11
N VAL A 287 -0.97 -1.64 -2.93
CA VAL A 287 -1.03 -1.99 -4.35
C VAL A 287 0.29 -1.66 -5.05
N MET A 288 0.96 -0.58 -4.67
CA MET A 288 2.29 -0.21 -5.15
C MET A 288 3.41 -1.16 -4.70
N GLY A 289 3.18 -2.03 -3.71
CA GLY A 289 4.14 -3.03 -3.24
C GLY A 289 4.61 -2.87 -1.79
N ARG A 290 4.08 -1.88 -1.05
CA ARG A 290 4.39 -1.69 0.38
C ARG A 290 3.69 -2.77 1.22
N MET A 291 4.23 -3.96 1.22
CA MET A 291 3.68 -5.11 1.92
C MET A 291 4.79 -5.89 2.62
N GLY A 292 4.49 -6.48 3.79
CA GLY A 292 5.41 -7.29 4.57
C GLY A 292 4.91 -8.71 4.76
N SER A 293 5.66 -9.71 4.30
CA SER A 293 5.33 -11.13 4.45
C SER A 293 6.20 -11.86 5.48
N LEU A 294 7.45 -11.45 5.62
CA LEU A 294 8.41 -11.99 6.59
C LEU A 294 8.46 -13.54 6.60
N GLY A 295 8.29 -14.13 5.43
CA GLY A 295 8.40 -15.58 5.21
C GLY A 295 7.24 -16.42 5.73
N SER A 296 6.14 -15.82 6.19
CA SER A 296 5.02 -16.59 6.74
C SER A 296 3.64 -15.94 6.65
N ILE A 297 3.52 -14.61 6.52
CA ILE A 297 2.21 -13.93 6.57
C ILE A 297 1.40 -14.26 5.32
N PHE A 298 1.99 -14.12 4.13
CA PHE A 298 1.32 -14.45 2.86
C PHE A 298 1.48 -15.91 2.43
N GLY A 299 2.18 -16.72 3.21
CA GLY A 299 2.44 -18.11 2.97
C GLY A 299 3.84 -18.53 3.42
N LYS A 300 4.04 -19.82 3.54
CA LYS A 300 5.33 -20.36 3.99
C LYS A 300 6.44 -20.08 2.97
N ASN A 301 7.53 -19.47 3.43
CA ASN A 301 8.68 -19.04 2.61
C ASN A 301 8.31 -18.03 1.52
N VAL A 302 7.24 -17.27 1.70
CA VAL A 302 6.88 -16.14 0.86
C VAL A 302 7.42 -14.86 1.51
N TYR A 303 8.04 -14.02 0.71
CA TYR A 303 8.61 -12.73 1.09
C TYR A 303 8.12 -11.66 0.13
N THR A 304 8.37 -10.40 0.46
CA THR A 304 8.19 -9.25 -0.43
C THR A 304 9.53 -8.53 -0.60
N PRO A 305 9.71 -7.70 -1.62
CA PRO A 305 10.92 -6.88 -1.73
C PRO A 305 11.14 -5.99 -0.51
N LEU A 306 10.07 -5.49 0.12
CA LEU A 306 10.15 -4.67 1.33
C LEU A 306 10.77 -5.42 2.52
N ASP A 307 10.54 -6.72 2.66
CA ASP A 307 11.13 -7.54 3.72
C ASP A 307 12.67 -7.48 3.72
N LEU A 308 13.27 -7.18 2.55
CA LEU A 308 14.73 -7.03 2.44
C LEU A 308 15.27 -5.82 3.20
N PHE A 309 14.42 -4.92 3.63
CA PHE A 309 14.75 -3.69 4.36
C PHE A 309 14.28 -3.72 5.82
N HIS A 310 13.77 -4.87 6.28
CA HIS A 310 13.38 -5.09 7.67
C HIS A 310 14.57 -5.54 8.52
N TYR A 311 14.83 -4.82 9.62
CA TYR A 311 15.96 -5.07 10.51
C TYR A 311 15.51 -5.12 11.97
N SER A 312 16.08 -6.05 12.75
CA SER A 312 15.89 -6.11 14.22
C SER A 312 16.98 -5.35 14.99
N SER A 313 18.16 -5.17 14.38
CA SER A 313 19.25 -4.34 14.92
C SER A 313 20.26 -4.00 13.83
N SER A 314 21.22 -3.14 14.13
CA SER A 314 22.28 -2.77 13.19
C SER A 314 23.03 -4.01 12.67
N GLY A 315 23.07 -4.17 11.35
CA GLY A 315 23.66 -5.31 10.65
C GLY A 315 22.83 -6.59 10.67
N VAL A 316 21.68 -6.62 11.35
CA VAL A 316 20.84 -7.83 11.48
C VAL A 316 19.53 -7.63 10.73
N ARG A 317 19.50 -8.02 9.45
CA ARG A 317 18.28 -8.16 8.67
C ARG A 317 17.46 -9.29 9.26
N ASP A 318 16.19 -9.04 9.54
CA ASP A 318 15.29 -10.03 10.11
C ASP A 318 14.14 -10.30 9.14
N LEU A 319 14.09 -11.50 8.60
CA LEU A 319 13.07 -11.96 7.64
C LEU A 319 12.02 -12.84 8.32
N THR A 320 11.86 -12.69 9.62
CA THR A 320 10.85 -13.42 10.41
C THR A 320 9.80 -12.46 10.96
N PRO A 321 8.56 -12.92 11.24
CA PRO A 321 7.52 -12.08 11.82
C PRO A 321 7.87 -11.70 13.26
N SER A 322 8.65 -10.67 13.39
CA SER A 322 9.14 -10.12 14.65
C SER A 322 9.16 -8.60 14.59
N PRO A 323 9.14 -7.90 15.73
CA PRO A 323 9.30 -6.46 15.76
C PRO A 323 10.61 -6.03 15.10
N GLY A 324 10.53 -5.01 14.25
CA GLY A 324 11.69 -4.50 13.52
C GLY A 324 11.47 -3.07 13.04
N TYR A 325 12.36 -2.63 12.17
CA TYR A 325 12.35 -1.29 11.63
C TYR A 325 12.86 -1.26 10.19
N PHE A 326 12.39 -0.27 9.46
CA PHE A 326 12.85 0.04 8.11
C PHE A 326 14.24 0.68 8.13
N SER A 327 15.13 0.17 7.29
CA SER A 327 16.46 0.74 7.12
C SER A 327 17.02 0.45 5.74
N VAL A 328 17.61 1.47 5.13
CA VAL A 328 18.26 1.37 3.81
C VAL A 328 19.78 1.12 3.89
N ASN A 329 20.37 1.20 5.08
CA ASN A 329 21.82 1.15 5.28
C ASN A 329 22.25 0.02 6.21
N SER A 330 21.77 -1.19 5.94
CA SER A 330 22.06 -2.40 6.69
C SER A 330 21.71 -2.32 8.18
N GLY A 331 20.58 -1.68 8.51
CA GLY A 331 20.11 -1.56 9.89
C GLY A 331 20.86 -0.51 10.72
N SER A 332 21.78 0.25 10.13
CA SER A 332 22.56 1.25 10.89
C SER A 332 21.75 2.45 11.33
N THR A 333 20.65 2.74 10.62
CA THR A 333 19.71 3.81 10.95
C THR A 333 18.30 3.25 10.96
N ASN A 334 17.57 3.42 12.04
CA ASN A 334 16.14 3.21 12.09
C ASN A 334 15.45 4.42 11.44
N LEU A 335 14.83 4.23 10.28
CA LEU A 335 14.06 5.27 9.58
C LEU A 335 12.59 5.28 10.01
N GLY A 336 12.00 4.11 10.30
CA GLY A 336 10.65 3.94 10.79
C GLY A 336 10.52 2.59 11.48
N THR A 337 9.86 2.54 12.64
CA THR A 337 9.63 1.29 13.38
C THR A 337 8.34 0.66 12.88
N TYR A 338 8.43 -0.58 12.40
CA TYR A 338 7.27 -1.35 11.96
C TYR A 338 6.37 -1.79 13.12
N ASN A 339 5.13 -2.04 12.79
CA ASN A 339 4.19 -2.67 13.68
C ASN A 339 4.68 -4.09 14.08
N ASN A 340 4.23 -4.54 15.23
CA ASN A 340 4.50 -5.92 15.64
C ASN A 340 3.50 -6.88 14.98
N PRO A 341 3.92 -7.73 14.04
CA PRO A 341 2.98 -8.62 13.32
C PRO A 341 2.27 -9.64 14.22
N LYS A 342 2.67 -9.76 15.50
CA LYS A 342 2.03 -10.65 16.48
C LYS A 342 0.78 -10.06 17.13
N ASN A 343 0.51 -8.78 16.93
CA ASN A 343 -0.71 -8.14 17.46
C ASN A 343 -1.89 -8.17 16.49
N GLY A 344 -1.73 -8.80 15.31
CA GLY A 344 -2.77 -8.91 14.28
C GLY A 344 -2.74 -7.80 13.23
N GLY A 345 -1.93 -6.76 13.41
CA GLY A 345 -1.79 -5.68 12.43
C GLY A 345 -0.77 -6.01 11.33
N ASP A 346 -0.77 -5.21 10.28
CA ASP A 346 0.08 -5.41 9.12
C ASP A 346 1.57 -5.24 9.46
N ALA A 347 2.41 -6.11 8.88
CA ALA A 347 3.85 -6.12 9.16
C ALA A 347 4.60 -4.95 8.52
N ALA A 348 4.03 -4.34 7.50
CA ALA A 348 4.58 -3.17 6.81
C ALA A 348 4.05 -1.84 7.34
N ASP A 349 3.10 -1.87 8.27
CA ASP A 349 2.61 -0.65 8.91
C ASP A 349 3.59 -0.10 9.92
N TRP A 350 3.55 1.22 10.12
CA TRP A 350 4.27 1.83 11.21
C TRP A 350 3.62 1.53 12.57
N ILE A 351 4.44 1.54 13.60
CA ILE A 351 3.98 1.34 14.97
C ILE A 351 2.88 2.34 15.36
N SER A 352 1.92 1.90 16.16
CA SER A 352 0.73 2.67 16.54
C SER A 352 0.99 4.02 17.24
N THR A 353 2.20 4.24 17.73
CA THR A 353 2.58 5.53 18.34
C THR A 353 2.85 6.65 17.32
N LEU A 354 2.96 6.33 16.03
CA LEU A 354 3.21 7.31 14.97
C LEU A 354 1.87 7.90 14.47
N VAL A 355 1.26 8.75 15.28
CA VAL A 355 -0.05 9.35 14.97
C VAL A 355 0.05 10.33 13.80
N GLY A 356 -0.88 10.22 12.83
CA GLY A 356 -0.97 11.13 11.69
C GLY A 356 -0.12 10.75 10.49
N ASP A 357 0.45 9.55 10.47
CA ASP A 357 1.13 8.97 9.32
C ASP A 357 0.17 8.06 8.54
N SER A 358 0.20 8.10 7.20
CA SER A 358 -0.70 7.30 6.35
C SER A 358 -0.34 5.82 6.35
N TYR A 359 0.93 5.44 6.59
CA TYR A 359 1.37 4.05 6.64
C TYR A 359 1.24 3.44 8.04
N ARG A 360 0.49 4.08 8.88
CA ARG A 360 0.04 3.57 10.16
C ARG A 360 -1.46 3.27 10.10
N SER A 361 -1.94 2.28 10.87
CA SER A 361 -3.37 2.03 11.06
C SER A 361 -4.12 3.31 11.49
N GLY A 362 -5.36 3.49 11.01
CA GLY A 362 -6.10 4.74 11.10
C GLY A 362 -6.30 5.28 12.52
N TYR A 363 -6.37 6.59 12.63
CA TYR A 363 -6.58 7.30 13.89
C TYR A 363 -7.72 8.33 13.76
N LYS A 364 -8.64 8.36 14.73
CA LYS A 364 -9.78 9.29 14.71
C LYS A 364 -9.35 10.73 14.99
N GLY A 365 -9.99 11.66 14.32
CA GLY A 365 -9.83 13.09 14.58
C GLY A 365 -8.57 13.73 14.02
N HIS A 366 -7.78 12.99 13.26
CA HIS A 366 -6.52 13.47 12.70
C HIS A 366 -6.44 13.18 11.21
N ALA A 367 -5.82 14.11 10.46
CA ALA A 367 -5.36 13.83 9.12
C ALA A 367 -4.16 12.88 9.18
N ALA A 368 -4.15 11.91 8.30
CA ALA A 368 -2.97 11.11 8.00
C ALA A 368 -2.27 11.69 6.76
N VAL A 369 -0.96 11.63 6.72
CA VAL A 369 -0.17 12.17 5.62
C VAL A 369 0.97 11.22 5.29
N VAL A 370 1.33 11.16 4.03
CA VAL A 370 2.51 10.43 3.57
C VAL A 370 3.76 11.18 4.01
N SER A 371 4.57 10.54 4.86
CA SER A 371 5.77 11.11 5.45
C SER A 371 6.98 11.02 4.53
N GLN A 372 8.10 11.63 4.94
CA GLN A 372 9.37 11.49 4.21
C GLN A 372 9.85 10.04 4.17
N VAL A 373 9.62 9.29 5.23
CA VAL A 373 10.05 7.89 5.33
C VAL A 373 9.23 7.02 4.40
N ASP A 374 7.93 7.27 4.26
CA ASP A 374 7.05 6.57 3.34
C ASP A 374 7.52 6.74 1.89
N VAL A 375 7.84 7.98 1.49
CA VAL A 375 8.38 8.26 0.15
C VAL A 375 9.75 7.58 -0.07
N ILE A 376 10.58 7.45 0.96
CA ILE A 376 11.83 6.70 0.89
C ILE A 376 11.53 5.20 0.75
N GLU A 377 10.56 4.68 1.50
CA GLU A 377 10.15 3.28 1.46
C GLU A 377 9.65 2.90 0.07
N ASP A 378 8.72 3.66 -0.51
CA ASP A 378 8.26 3.43 -1.89
C ASP A 378 9.42 3.54 -2.89
N SER A 379 10.35 4.47 -2.68
CA SER A 379 11.46 4.64 -3.61
C SER A 379 12.39 3.43 -3.68
N VAL A 380 12.60 2.71 -2.58
CA VAL A 380 13.43 1.49 -2.59
C VAL A 380 12.75 0.30 -3.24
N LEU A 381 11.44 0.38 -3.48
CA LEU A 381 10.63 -0.57 -4.25
C LEU A 381 10.62 -0.29 -5.76
N GLY A 382 11.39 0.70 -6.24
CA GLY A 382 11.52 1.00 -7.67
C GLY A 382 10.81 2.27 -8.12
N TYR A 383 10.13 3.00 -7.22
CA TYR A 383 9.46 4.25 -7.57
C TYR A 383 10.44 5.42 -7.60
N LYS A 384 10.61 6.00 -8.80
CA LYS A 384 11.60 7.07 -9.06
C LYS A 384 11.11 8.40 -8.56
N MET A 385 11.75 8.93 -7.53
CA MET A 385 11.38 10.23 -6.97
C MET A 385 11.46 11.34 -8.03
N THR A 386 10.46 12.22 -8.04
CA THR A 386 10.55 13.51 -8.70
C THR A 386 11.59 14.40 -7.98
N PRO A 387 12.10 15.46 -8.61
CA PRO A 387 12.96 16.42 -7.92
C PRO A 387 12.31 17.02 -6.65
N THR A 388 10.99 17.17 -6.64
CA THR A 388 10.22 17.64 -5.47
C THR A 388 10.27 16.62 -4.35
N ALA A 389 9.99 15.37 -4.62
CA ALA A 389 10.05 14.29 -3.62
C ALA A 389 11.49 14.11 -3.09
N ALA A 390 12.50 14.16 -3.97
CA ALA A 390 13.89 14.09 -3.56
C ALA A 390 14.30 15.28 -2.67
N ALA A 391 13.82 16.48 -2.93
CA ALA A 391 14.02 17.62 -2.06
C ALA A 391 13.30 17.46 -0.72
N PHE A 392 12.07 16.94 -0.73
CA PHE A 392 11.30 16.66 0.46
C PHE A 392 12.01 15.66 1.38
N THR A 393 12.49 14.54 0.86
CA THR A 393 13.17 13.49 1.63
C THR A 393 14.59 13.88 2.10
N ASN A 394 15.20 14.91 1.51
CA ASN A 394 16.51 15.42 1.91
C ASN A 394 16.45 16.58 2.93
N THR A 395 15.28 17.10 3.26
CA THR A 395 15.15 18.04 4.36
C THR A 395 15.43 17.31 5.66
N LYS A 396 16.52 17.66 6.36
CA LYS A 396 16.83 17.07 7.66
C LYS A 396 15.65 17.33 8.61
N THR A 397 14.87 16.30 8.89
CA THR A 397 13.96 16.33 10.04
C THR A 397 14.81 16.10 11.28
N PRO A 398 14.93 17.07 12.21
CA PRO A 398 15.54 16.80 13.51
C PRO A 398 14.62 15.86 14.26
N GLY A 399 15.03 14.62 14.47
CA GLY A 399 14.30 13.73 15.37
C GLY A 399 14.01 12.32 14.89
N LEU A 400 14.46 11.90 13.70
CA LEU A 400 14.59 10.49 13.38
C LEU A 400 15.94 10.00 13.96
N ALA A 401 15.98 9.74 15.25
CA ALA A 401 17.05 9.05 15.96
C ALA A 401 16.43 8.09 16.96
#